data_2b5498785295257f12bc1c839357bab5
#
_entry.id   2b5498785295257f12bc1c839357bab5
#
_cell.length_a   1.000
_cell.length_b   1.000
_cell.length_c   1.000
_cell.angle_alpha   90.00
_cell.angle_beta   90.00
_cell.angle_gamma   90.00
#
_symmetry.space_group_name_H-M   'P 1'
#
loop_
_entity.id
_entity.type
_entity.pdbx_description
1 polymer ?
#
loop_
_entity_poly.entity_id
_entity_poly.type
_entity_poly.pdbx_seq_one_letter_code
_entity_poly.pdbx_strand_id
1 'polypeptide(L)'
;VAFFVLLAMAGVRNEFLLRLFGAWFLINAVFAFGFAKLAGARWSSAGVGGAVAWMTSINPLLAPGWFTGYAELRHLTVNVGDIGVLNELLSDETLSPSNLVSSMLDVPLFKLIVVVAMTNVGSIVASFLFVVYVIPVMFGAEIGGVDEISRLMLDGARNSVDLIRGLATTAR
;
A
#
# COMPACT_ATOMS: atom_id res chain seq x y z
N VAL A 1 -6.40 -7.03 5.76
CA VAL A 1 -7.21 -7.40 6.95
C VAL A 1 -7.96 -8.68 6.69
N ALA A 2 -8.70 -8.84 5.59
CA ALA A 2 -9.44 -10.09 5.31
C ALA A 2 -8.54 -11.34 5.42
N PHE A 3 -7.32 -11.31 4.88
CA PHE A 3 -6.32 -12.36 5.00
C PHE A 3 -6.06 -12.74 6.48
N PHE A 4 -5.82 -11.77 7.36
CA PHE A 4 -5.55 -12.03 8.78
C PHE A 4 -6.79 -12.54 9.52
N VAL A 5 -7.98 -12.04 9.17
CA VAL A 5 -9.25 -12.51 9.73
C VAL A 5 -9.47 -13.98 9.36
N LEU A 6 -9.25 -14.36 8.10
CA LEU A 6 -9.38 -15.76 7.67
C LEU A 6 -8.40 -16.69 8.38
N LEU A 7 -7.15 -16.29 8.57
CA LEU A 7 -6.17 -17.06 9.33
C LEU A 7 -6.57 -17.19 10.81
N ALA A 8 -7.07 -16.11 11.42
CA ALA A 8 -7.57 -16.17 12.80
C ALA A 8 -8.77 -17.14 12.93
N MET A 9 -9.70 -17.14 11.97
CA MET A 9 -10.84 -18.03 11.93
C MET A 9 -10.47 -19.48 11.61
N ALA A 10 -9.33 -19.72 10.96
CA ALA A 10 -8.73 -21.04 10.80
C ALA A 10 -8.07 -21.58 12.08
N GLY A 11 -8.08 -20.80 13.18
CA GLY A 11 -7.49 -21.20 14.46
C GLY A 11 -5.97 -21.00 14.56
N VAL A 12 -5.40 -20.15 13.71
CA VAL A 12 -3.97 -19.83 13.76
C VAL A 12 -3.65 -19.06 15.05
N ARG A 13 -2.52 -19.38 15.69
CA ARG A 13 -2.11 -18.77 16.97
C ARG A 13 -1.97 -17.25 16.86
N ASN A 14 -2.51 -16.52 17.84
CA ASN A 14 -2.50 -15.06 17.86
C ASN A 14 -1.07 -14.46 17.82
N GLU A 15 -0.11 -15.11 18.47
CA GLU A 15 1.30 -14.67 18.45
C GLU A 15 1.89 -14.73 17.04
N PHE A 16 1.60 -15.77 16.29
CA PHE A 16 2.00 -15.90 14.89
C PHE A 16 1.36 -14.82 14.02
N LEU A 17 0.06 -14.59 14.20
CA LEU A 17 -0.68 -13.54 13.47
C LEU A 17 -0.13 -12.15 13.73
N LEU A 18 0.26 -11.84 14.97
CA LEU A 18 0.88 -10.56 15.33
C LEU A 18 2.25 -10.38 14.67
N ARG A 19 3.08 -11.44 14.65
CA ARG A 19 4.38 -11.39 13.97
C ARG A 19 4.22 -11.22 12.47
N LEU A 20 3.32 -11.96 11.86
CA LEU A 20 3.02 -11.90 10.43
C LEU A 20 2.46 -10.51 10.04
N PHE A 21 1.51 -9.99 10.81
CA PHE A 21 0.96 -8.64 10.61
C PHE A 21 2.01 -7.57 10.81
N GLY A 22 2.83 -7.68 11.86
CA GLY A 22 3.91 -6.72 12.14
C GLY A 22 4.94 -6.66 11.01
N ALA A 23 5.35 -7.81 10.48
CA ALA A 23 6.26 -7.88 9.34
C ALA A 23 5.63 -7.27 8.08
N TRP A 24 4.36 -7.60 7.80
CA TRP A 24 3.62 -7.05 6.67
C TRP A 24 3.42 -5.52 6.79
N PHE A 25 3.02 -5.05 7.97
CA PHE A 25 2.88 -3.62 8.26
C PHE A 25 4.21 -2.89 8.02
N LEU A 26 5.30 -3.40 8.59
CA LEU A 26 6.61 -2.76 8.53
C LEU A 26 7.13 -2.66 7.10
N ILE A 27 7.05 -3.74 6.32
CA ILE A 27 7.53 -3.71 4.94
C ILE A 27 6.70 -2.73 4.08
N ASN A 28 5.38 -2.72 4.25
CA ASN A 28 4.53 -1.75 3.55
C ASN A 28 4.85 -0.31 3.95
N ALA A 29 5.05 -0.04 5.25
CA ALA A 29 5.39 1.27 5.76
C ALA A 29 6.73 1.76 5.18
N VAL A 30 7.77 0.91 5.20
CA VAL A 30 9.11 1.27 4.71
C VAL A 30 9.09 1.54 3.20
N PHE A 31 8.45 0.69 2.42
CA PHE A 31 8.41 0.85 0.97
C PHE A 31 7.53 2.04 0.55
N ALA A 32 6.33 2.21 1.10
CA ALA A 32 5.49 3.37 0.79
C ALA A 32 6.20 4.69 1.17
N PHE A 33 6.83 4.74 2.34
CA PHE A 33 7.63 5.87 2.77
C PHE A 33 8.82 6.13 1.83
N GLY A 34 9.61 5.08 1.51
CA GLY A 34 10.80 5.18 0.67
C GLY A 34 10.48 5.67 -0.74
N PHE A 35 9.45 5.11 -1.36
CA PHE A 35 9.00 5.51 -2.69
C PHE A 35 8.41 6.94 -2.71
N ALA A 36 7.67 7.35 -1.67
CA ALA A 36 7.25 8.74 -1.51
C ALA A 36 8.47 9.68 -1.43
N LYS A 37 9.52 9.28 -0.69
CA LYS A 37 10.76 10.06 -0.58
C LYS A 37 11.51 10.15 -1.90
N LEU A 38 11.59 9.05 -2.66
CA LEU A 38 12.19 9.04 -4.00
C LEU A 38 11.45 10.00 -4.96
N ALA A 39 10.13 10.15 -4.80
CA ALA A 39 9.32 11.13 -5.54
C ALA A 39 9.50 12.58 -5.04
N GLY A 40 10.33 12.82 -4.04
CA GLY A 40 10.58 14.15 -3.49
C GLY A 40 9.53 14.64 -2.48
N ALA A 41 8.71 13.74 -1.91
CA ALA A 41 7.78 14.10 -0.85
C ALA A 41 8.51 14.63 0.41
N ARG A 42 7.85 15.50 1.16
CA ARG A 42 8.34 15.93 2.48
C ARG A 42 8.36 14.77 3.46
N TRP A 43 9.21 14.84 4.47
CA TRP A 43 9.33 13.80 5.49
C TRP A 43 8.01 13.51 6.21
N SER A 44 7.25 14.55 6.53
CA SER A 44 5.92 14.42 7.16
C SER A 44 4.92 13.71 6.24
N SER A 45 4.87 14.07 4.96
CA SER A 45 3.97 13.48 3.97
C SER A 45 4.32 12.02 3.70
N ALA A 46 5.59 11.72 3.51
CA ALA A 46 6.08 10.35 3.36
C ALA A 46 5.79 9.50 4.61
N GLY A 47 5.97 10.08 5.81
CA GLY A 47 5.63 9.44 7.08
C GLY A 47 4.15 9.07 7.19
N VAL A 48 3.25 9.97 6.77
CA VAL A 48 1.81 9.69 6.71
C VAL A 48 1.53 8.52 5.76
N GLY A 49 2.11 8.53 4.55
CA GLY A 49 1.94 7.44 3.58
C GLY A 49 2.38 6.09 4.11
N GLY A 50 3.56 6.03 4.73
CA GLY A 50 4.07 4.82 5.37
C GLY A 50 3.17 4.33 6.51
N ALA A 51 2.74 5.24 7.40
CA ALA A 51 1.91 4.90 8.55
C ALA A 51 0.54 4.33 8.16
N VAL A 52 -0.03 4.74 7.03
CA VAL A 52 -1.36 4.30 6.58
C VAL A 52 -1.31 3.21 5.49
N ALA A 53 -0.12 2.80 5.03
CA ALA A 53 0.03 1.85 3.93
C ALA A 53 -0.70 0.51 4.17
N TRP A 54 -0.82 0.07 5.43
CA TRP A 54 -1.55 -1.13 5.81
C TRP A 54 -3.08 -1.03 5.59
N MET A 55 -3.62 0.19 5.49
CA MET A 55 -5.07 0.42 5.35
C MET A 55 -5.61 -0.06 3.99
N THR A 56 -4.77 -0.13 2.96
CA THR A 56 -5.15 -0.69 1.65
C THR A 56 -5.65 -2.13 1.73
N SER A 57 -5.18 -2.88 2.73
CA SER A 57 -5.69 -4.25 2.98
C SER A 57 -7.08 -4.29 3.60
N ILE A 58 -7.57 -3.18 4.16
CA ILE A 58 -8.93 -3.06 4.65
C ILE A 58 -9.86 -2.71 3.50
N ASN A 59 -9.47 -1.72 2.72
CA ASN A 59 -10.24 -1.25 1.58
C ASN A 59 -9.28 -0.82 0.45
N PRO A 60 -9.29 -1.49 -0.72
CA PRO A 60 -8.40 -1.16 -1.83
C PRO A 60 -8.62 0.26 -2.39
N LEU A 61 -9.75 0.90 -2.07
CA LEU A 61 -10.00 2.30 -2.42
C LEU A 61 -9.22 3.27 -1.52
N LEU A 62 -8.72 2.83 -0.36
CA LEU A 62 -7.92 3.65 0.55
C LEU A 62 -6.43 3.50 0.24
N ALA A 63 -6.03 3.95 -0.93
CA ALA A 63 -4.63 3.91 -1.33
C ALA A 63 -3.75 4.86 -0.50
N PRO A 64 -2.56 4.44 -0.02
CA PRO A 64 -1.71 5.26 0.86
C PRO A 64 -1.27 6.56 0.20
N GLY A 65 -1.15 6.57 -1.13
CA GLY A 65 -0.84 7.78 -1.90
C GLY A 65 -1.85 8.91 -1.71
N TRP A 66 -3.13 8.62 -1.47
CA TRP A 66 -4.12 9.67 -1.21
C TRP A 66 -3.80 10.44 0.08
N PHE A 67 -3.43 9.72 1.12
CA PHE A 67 -3.06 10.33 2.40
C PHE A 67 -1.74 11.09 2.30
N THR A 68 -0.75 10.53 1.58
CA THR A 68 0.52 11.19 1.29
C THR A 68 0.28 12.46 0.49
N GLY A 69 -0.53 12.39 -0.58
CA GLY A 69 -0.89 13.52 -1.42
C GLY A 69 -1.62 14.61 -0.64
N TYR A 70 -2.59 14.24 0.19
CA TYR A 70 -3.29 15.19 1.05
C TYR A 70 -2.35 15.89 2.04
N ALA A 71 -1.41 15.15 2.63
CA ALA A 71 -0.39 15.75 3.49
C ALA A 71 0.56 16.67 2.73
N GLU A 72 0.93 16.31 1.49
CA GLU A 72 1.82 17.11 0.63
C GLU A 72 1.14 18.39 0.15
N LEU A 73 -0.17 18.35 -0.14
CA LEU A 73 -0.96 19.54 -0.52
C LEU A 73 -0.89 20.68 0.50
N ARG A 74 -0.64 20.40 1.78
CA ARG A 74 -0.44 21.44 2.80
C ARG A 74 0.82 22.28 2.56
N HIS A 75 1.71 21.80 1.71
CA HIS A 75 3.02 22.38 1.45
C HIS A 75 3.21 22.81 -0.01
N LEU A 76 2.28 22.47 -0.91
CA LEU A 76 2.30 22.79 -2.31
C LEU A 76 1.13 23.72 -2.65
N THR A 77 1.42 24.77 -3.43
CA THR A 77 0.37 25.64 -3.97
C THR A 77 0.07 25.16 -5.39
N VAL A 78 -0.87 24.20 -5.49
CA VAL A 78 -1.35 23.69 -6.78
C VAL A 78 -2.42 24.61 -7.34
N ASN A 79 -2.35 24.97 -8.61
CA ASN A 79 -3.32 25.83 -9.28
C ASN A 79 -3.57 25.40 -10.73
N VAL A 80 -4.62 25.96 -11.35
CA VAL A 80 -4.99 25.63 -12.74
C VAL A 80 -3.91 26.04 -13.75
N GLY A 81 -3.11 27.07 -13.42
CA GLY A 81 -1.99 27.51 -14.25
C GLY A 81 -0.91 26.45 -14.44
N ASP A 82 -0.76 25.52 -13.48
CA ASP A 82 0.21 24.41 -13.57
C ASP A 82 -0.01 23.56 -14.84
N ILE A 83 -1.28 23.43 -15.29
CA ILE A 83 -1.62 22.69 -16.51
C ILE A 83 -1.02 23.39 -17.74
N GLY A 84 -1.10 24.73 -17.78
CA GLY A 84 -0.51 25.53 -18.87
C GLY A 84 1.00 25.35 -18.94
N VAL A 85 1.68 25.43 -17.80
CA VAL A 85 3.14 25.23 -17.70
C VAL A 85 3.51 23.81 -18.15
N LEU A 86 2.76 22.78 -17.75
CA LEU A 86 3.03 21.41 -18.18
C LEU A 86 2.85 21.25 -19.70
N ASN A 87 1.83 21.89 -20.30
CA ASN A 87 1.64 21.85 -21.74
C ASN A 87 2.77 22.54 -22.51
N GLU A 88 3.28 23.67 -22.00
CA GLU A 88 4.46 24.35 -22.58
C GLU A 88 5.68 23.44 -22.55
N LEU A 89 5.98 22.83 -21.39
CA LEU A 89 7.11 21.92 -21.24
C LEU A 89 7.01 20.71 -22.17
N LEU A 90 5.82 20.13 -22.34
CA LEU A 90 5.59 18.99 -23.23
C LEU A 90 5.68 19.35 -24.71
N SER A 91 5.48 20.62 -25.07
CA SER A 91 5.55 21.12 -26.44
C SER A 91 6.96 21.59 -26.83
N ASP A 92 7.87 21.66 -25.88
CA ASP A 92 9.26 22.10 -26.11
C ASP A 92 10.14 20.94 -26.59
N GLU A 93 10.24 20.81 -27.92
CA GLU A 93 11.09 19.81 -28.58
C GLU A 93 12.59 19.98 -28.32
N THR A 94 13.03 21.08 -27.73
CA THR A 94 14.44 21.35 -27.44
C THR A 94 14.92 20.70 -26.15
N LEU A 95 14.01 20.33 -25.28
CA LEU A 95 14.34 19.71 -24.00
C LEU A 95 14.72 18.23 -24.14
N SER A 96 15.84 17.85 -23.53
CA SER A 96 16.16 16.44 -23.39
C SER A 96 15.16 15.74 -22.45
N PRO A 97 14.89 14.43 -22.60
CA PRO A 97 13.92 13.72 -21.74
C PRO A 97 14.20 13.86 -20.23
N SER A 98 15.48 13.89 -19.83
CA SER A 98 15.88 14.06 -18.43
C SER A 98 15.56 15.46 -17.91
N ASN A 99 15.84 16.49 -18.72
CA ASN A 99 15.56 17.87 -18.36
C ASN A 99 14.05 18.13 -18.33
N LEU A 100 13.30 17.55 -19.26
CA LEU A 100 11.84 17.62 -19.28
C LEU A 100 11.25 17.07 -17.98
N VAL A 101 11.62 15.85 -17.58
CA VAL A 101 11.12 15.25 -16.34
C VAL A 101 11.50 16.09 -15.11
N SER A 102 12.75 16.61 -15.07
CA SER A 102 13.18 17.48 -13.96
C SER A 102 12.34 18.73 -13.88
N SER A 103 12.13 19.42 -15.02
CA SER A 103 11.32 20.65 -15.09
C SER A 103 9.85 20.38 -14.73
N MET A 104 9.30 19.23 -15.14
CA MET A 104 7.94 18.84 -14.76
C MET A 104 7.82 18.59 -13.25
N LEU A 105 8.84 18.01 -12.60
CA LEU A 105 8.86 17.80 -11.15
C LEU A 105 8.92 19.10 -10.33
N ASP A 106 9.33 20.20 -10.93
CA ASP A 106 9.27 21.53 -10.31
C ASP A 106 7.85 22.12 -10.34
N VAL A 107 6.96 21.59 -11.20
CA VAL A 107 5.55 22.00 -11.25
C VAL A 107 4.76 21.34 -10.13
N PRO A 108 4.10 22.11 -9.22
CA PRO A 108 3.46 21.57 -8.02
C PRO A 108 2.43 20.47 -8.30
N LEU A 109 1.61 20.65 -9.33
CA LEU A 109 0.61 19.64 -9.73
C LEU A 109 1.26 18.32 -10.13
N PHE A 110 2.28 18.36 -10.97
CA PHE A 110 2.95 17.14 -11.43
C PHE A 110 3.68 16.43 -10.30
N LYS A 111 4.41 17.19 -9.48
CA LYS A 111 5.06 16.66 -8.28
C LYS A 111 4.09 15.94 -7.36
N LEU A 112 2.92 16.54 -7.12
CA LEU A 112 1.88 15.92 -6.31
C LEU A 112 1.42 14.57 -6.89
N ILE A 113 1.16 14.52 -8.21
CA ILE A 113 0.74 13.28 -8.89
C ILE A 113 1.82 12.21 -8.76
N VAL A 114 3.09 12.58 -8.98
CA VAL A 114 4.21 11.64 -8.87
C VAL A 114 4.37 11.12 -7.44
N VAL A 115 4.24 11.97 -6.43
CA VAL A 115 4.28 11.56 -5.02
C VAL A 115 3.18 10.55 -4.70
N VAL A 116 1.94 10.83 -5.13
CA VAL A 116 0.79 9.92 -4.94
C VAL A 116 1.03 8.59 -5.63
N ALA A 117 1.42 8.62 -6.90
CA ALA A 117 1.66 7.41 -7.70
C ALA A 117 2.79 6.55 -7.11
N MET A 118 3.93 7.16 -6.80
CA MET A 118 5.08 6.45 -6.26
C MET A 118 4.80 5.85 -4.88
N THR A 119 4.06 6.53 -4.01
CA THR A 119 3.65 5.97 -2.72
C THR A 119 2.83 4.67 -2.91
N ASN A 120 1.90 4.67 -3.88
CA ASN A 120 1.09 3.49 -4.20
C ASN A 120 1.94 2.36 -4.81
N VAL A 121 2.85 2.69 -5.72
CA VAL A 121 3.81 1.73 -6.28
C VAL A 121 4.64 1.09 -5.16
N GLY A 122 5.13 1.88 -4.20
CA GLY A 122 5.86 1.37 -3.04
C GLY A 122 5.06 0.33 -2.25
N SER A 123 3.78 0.61 -1.99
CA SER A 123 2.89 -0.33 -1.28
C SER A 123 2.63 -1.62 -2.10
N ILE A 124 2.49 -1.51 -3.43
CA ILE A 124 2.33 -2.69 -4.31
C ILE A 124 3.59 -3.55 -4.28
N VAL A 125 4.77 -2.94 -4.44
CA VAL A 125 6.07 -3.63 -4.39
C VAL A 125 6.26 -4.31 -3.03
N ALA A 126 5.94 -3.63 -1.93
CA ALA A 126 5.99 -4.19 -0.59
C ALA A 126 5.11 -5.42 -0.44
N SER A 127 3.86 -5.35 -0.91
CA SER A 127 2.90 -6.45 -0.84
C SER A 127 3.37 -7.65 -1.67
N PHE A 128 3.92 -7.40 -2.85
CA PHE A 128 4.51 -8.45 -3.69
C PHE A 128 5.70 -9.13 -2.99
N LEU A 129 6.66 -8.35 -2.49
CA LEU A 129 7.81 -8.87 -1.78
C LEU A 129 7.43 -9.63 -0.50
N PHE A 130 6.40 -9.17 0.20
CA PHE A 130 5.89 -9.85 1.38
C PHE A 130 5.40 -11.26 1.04
N VAL A 131 4.58 -11.40 0.00
CA VAL A 131 4.03 -12.70 -0.41
C VAL A 131 5.10 -13.63 -0.98
N VAL A 132 5.97 -13.11 -1.86
CA VAL A 132 6.91 -13.94 -2.62
C VAL A 132 8.18 -14.27 -1.83
N TYR A 133 8.59 -13.37 -0.92
CA TYR A 133 9.87 -13.52 -0.24
C TYR A 133 9.72 -13.60 1.30
N VAL A 134 9.02 -12.67 1.93
CA VAL A 134 8.96 -12.60 3.40
C VAL A 134 8.21 -13.78 3.99
N ILE A 135 7.06 -14.14 3.44
CA ILE A 135 6.30 -15.31 3.91
C ILE A 135 7.12 -16.59 3.79
N PRO A 136 7.68 -16.99 2.63
CA PRO A 136 8.46 -18.22 2.53
C PRO A 136 9.71 -18.24 3.42
N VAL A 137 10.45 -17.13 3.48
CA VAL A 137 11.75 -17.09 4.20
C VAL A 137 11.55 -17.01 5.72
N MET A 138 10.64 -16.16 6.20
CA MET A 138 10.48 -15.93 7.64
C MET A 138 9.45 -16.84 8.29
N PHE A 139 8.47 -17.29 7.54
CA PHE A 139 7.31 -18.02 8.07
C PHE A 139 7.08 -19.39 7.41
N GLY A 140 7.89 -19.75 6.39
CA GLY A 140 7.72 -21.00 5.64
C GLY A 140 7.79 -22.24 6.50
N ALA A 141 8.67 -22.26 7.52
CA ALA A 141 8.79 -23.37 8.46
C ALA A 141 7.56 -23.52 9.39
N GLU A 142 6.84 -22.43 9.65
CA GLU A 142 5.66 -22.42 10.51
C GLU A 142 4.37 -22.66 9.73
N ILE A 143 4.33 -22.31 8.44
CA ILE A 143 3.13 -22.36 7.59
C ILE A 143 3.14 -23.54 6.60
N GLY A 144 4.27 -24.20 6.38
CA GLY A 144 4.35 -25.33 5.44
C GLY A 144 4.34 -24.93 3.95
N GLY A 145 4.44 -23.62 3.63
CA GLY A 145 4.45 -23.09 2.26
C GLY A 145 3.15 -22.43 1.80
N VAL A 146 3.14 -21.99 0.54
CA VAL A 146 2.00 -21.24 -0.06
C VAL A 146 0.73 -22.11 -0.15
N ASP A 147 0.89 -23.41 -0.38
CA ASP A 147 -0.24 -24.35 -0.47
C ASP A 147 -0.97 -24.47 0.88
N GLU A 148 -0.22 -24.47 1.98
CA GLU A 148 -0.81 -24.54 3.32
C GLU A 148 -1.52 -23.24 3.70
N ILE A 149 -0.96 -22.09 3.31
CA ILE A 149 -1.65 -20.78 3.44
C ILE A 149 -2.99 -20.81 2.72
N SER A 150 -3.00 -21.33 1.49
CA SER A 150 -4.22 -21.41 0.69
C SER A 150 -5.27 -22.32 1.36
N ARG A 151 -4.86 -23.43 1.94
CA ARG A 151 -5.73 -24.33 2.72
C ARG A 151 -6.27 -23.64 3.97
N LEU A 152 -5.41 -23.01 4.77
CA LEU A 152 -5.81 -22.27 5.97
C LEU A 152 -6.80 -21.15 5.65
N MET A 153 -6.61 -20.45 4.53
CA MET A 153 -7.57 -19.42 4.08
C MET A 153 -8.92 -20.01 3.69
N LEU A 154 -8.93 -21.16 3.00
CA LEU A 154 -10.16 -21.87 2.65
C LEU A 154 -10.90 -22.38 3.89
N ASP A 155 -10.18 -22.92 4.85
CA ASP A 155 -10.76 -23.41 6.11
C ASP A 155 -11.31 -22.25 6.95
N GLY A 156 -10.58 -21.11 7.01
CA GLY A 156 -11.08 -19.90 7.64
C GLY A 156 -12.35 -19.36 6.96
N ALA A 157 -12.43 -19.42 5.64
CA ALA A 157 -13.62 -19.02 4.89
C ALA A 157 -14.81 -19.95 5.18
N ARG A 158 -14.60 -21.27 5.23
CA ARG A 158 -15.62 -22.27 5.58
C ARG A 158 -16.12 -22.03 7.02
N ASN A 159 -15.22 -21.88 7.99
CA ASN A 159 -15.56 -21.60 9.38
C ASN A 159 -16.37 -20.30 9.53
N SER A 160 -16.06 -19.28 8.72
CA SER A 160 -16.82 -18.02 8.69
C SER A 160 -18.26 -18.23 8.21
N VAL A 161 -18.46 -19.05 7.17
CA VAL A 161 -19.80 -19.37 6.64
C VAL A 161 -20.61 -20.16 7.66
N ASP A 162 -19.98 -21.13 8.34
CA ASP A 162 -20.66 -21.94 9.34
C ASP A 162 -21.05 -21.13 10.58
N LEU A 163 -20.20 -20.18 10.99
CA LEU A 163 -20.53 -19.24 12.06
C LEU A 163 -21.76 -18.37 11.69
N ILE A 164 -21.79 -17.81 10.49
CA ILE A 164 -22.91 -16.99 10.01
C ILE A 164 -24.20 -17.81 9.94
N ARG A 165 -24.13 -19.06 9.46
CA ARG A 165 -25.27 -19.97 9.43
C ARG A 165 -25.78 -20.30 10.84
N GLY A 166 -24.87 -20.58 11.77
CA GLY A 166 -25.20 -20.83 13.17
C GLY A 166 -25.94 -19.66 13.82
N LEU A 167 -25.45 -18.44 13.62
CA LEU A 167 -26.10 -17.23 14.13
C LEU A 167 -27.50 -17.02 13.51
N ALA A 168 -27.67 -17.29 12.22
CA ALA A 168 -28.95 -17.16 11.54
C ALA A 168 -29.99 -18.20 12.01
N THR A 169 -29.56 -19.38 12.46
CA THR A 169 -30.46 -20.43 13.01
C THR A 169 -30.83 -20.16 14.46
N THR A 170 -29.98 -19.53 15.25
CA THR A 170 -30.22 -19.22 16.67
C THR A 170 -31.12 -17.97 16.83
N ALA A 171 -31.25 -17.14 15.80
CA ALA A 171 -32.10 -15.95 15.79
C ALA A 171 -33.56 -16.19 15.36
N ARG A 172 -33.92 -17.44 15.11
CA ARG A 172 -35.32 -17.92 14.86
C ARG A 172 -35.86 -18.63 16.06
#